data_0994dc27227594292da9703f8e90b7b0
#
_entry.id   0994dc27227594292da9703f8e90b7b0
#
_cell.length_a   1.000
_cell.length_b   1.000
_cell.length_c   1.000
_cell.angle_alpha   90.00
_cell.angle_beta   90.00
_cell.angle_gamma   90.00
#
_symmetry.space_group_name_H-M   'P 1'
#
loop_
_entity.id
_entity.type
_entity.pdbx_description
1 polymer ?
#
loop_
_entity_poly.entity_id
_entity_poly.type
_entity_poly.pdbx_seq_one_letter_code
_entity_poly.pdbx_strand_id
1 'polypeptide(L)'
;MQQRTTTREEYLKRVNQVIEYINNHLGDDIDLNQLAEMSHLSPYHFHRVMSAFLGEPLGAFIVRKRIETAAHLLRYTDISVGDIAYRI
;
A
#
# COMPACT_ATOMS: atom_id res chain seq x y z
N MET A 1 -31.83 -8.95 -10.32
CA MET A 1 -31.17 -9.96 -9.50
C MET A 1 -29.77 -9.48 -9.14
N GLN A 2 -29.48 -9.45 -7.87
CA GLN A 2 -28.18 -9.00 -7.43
C GLN A 2 -27.14 -10.09 -7.66
N GLN A 3 -26.07 -9.71 -8.32
CA GLN A 3 -24.93 -10.59 -8.48
C GLN A 3 -24.10 -10.56 -7.20
N ARG A 4 -23.86 -11.74 -6.64
CA ARG A 4 -22.99 -11.84 -5.47
C ARG A 4 -21.53 -11.82 -5.91
N THR A 5 -20.77 -10.94 -5.30
CA THR A 5 -19.32 -11.02 -5.43
C THR A 5 -18.81 -12.18 -4.59
N THR A 6 -17.78 -12.87 -5.05
CA THR A 6 -17.13 -13.91 -4.26
C THR A 6 -16.35 -13.28 -3.11
N THR A 7 -16.08 -14.05 -2.07
CA THR A 7 -15.23 -13.60 -0.96
C THR A 7 -13.87 -13.13 -1.47
N ARG A 8 -13.29 -13.84 -2.43
CA ARG A 8 -12.02 -13.46 -3.05
C ARG A 8 -12.11 -12.10 -3.74
N GLU A 9 -13.19 -11.86 -4.49
CA GLU A 9 -13.41 -10.59 -5.18
C GLU A 9 -13.57 -9.44 -4.20
N GLU A 10 -14.25 -9.65 -3.08
CA GLU A 10 -14.39 -8.65 -2.04
C GLU A 10 -13.05 -8.31 -1.42
N TYR A 11 -12.24 -9.31 -1.08
CA TYR A 11 -10.90 -9.08 -0.53
C TYR A 11 -10.00 -8.38 -1.54
N LEU A 12 -10.04 -8.78 -2.81
CA LEU A 12 -9.24 -8.15 -3.86
C LEU A 12 -9.60 -6.68 -4.00
N LYS A 13 -10.87 -6.33 -3.94
CA LYS A 13 -11.32 -4.94 -3.98
C LYS A 13 -10.75 -4.14 -2.80
N ARG A 14 -10.81 -4.70 -1.59
CA ARG A 14 -10.27 -4.06 -0.39
C ARG A 14 -8.75 -3.90 -0.47
N VAL A 15 -8.06 -4.93 -0.95
CA VAL A 15 -6.61 -4.88 -1.16
C VAL A 15 -6.24 -3.78 -2.14
N ASN A 16 -6.94 -3.68 -3.28
CA ASN A 16 -6.69 -2.65 -4.26
C ASN A 16 -6.90 -1.24 -3.72
N GLN A 17 -7.92 -1.05 -2.88
CA GLN A 17 -8.16 0.23 -2.23
C GLN A 17 -7.01 0.61 -1.30
N VAL A 18 -6.48 -0.35 -0.55
CA VAL A 18 -5.33 -0.13 0.34
C VAL A 18 -4.08 0.20 -0.46
N ILE A 19 -3.82 -0.54 -1.53
CA ILE A 19 -2.65 -0.30 -2.40
C ILE A 19 -2.72 1.10 -3.00
N GLU A 20 -3.88 1.50 -3.48
CA GLU A 20 -4.09 2.84 -4.04
C GLU A 20 -3.83 3.92 -2.99
N TYR A 21 -4.35 3.73 -1.77
CA TYR A 21 -4.08 4.65 -0.67
C TYR A 21 -2.58 4.76 -0.40
N ILE A 22 -1.88 3.63 -0.31
CA ILE A 22 -0.43 3.61 -0.05
C ILE A 22 0.32 4.36 -1.15
N ASN A 23 0.01 4.09 -2.41
CA ASN A 23 0.69 4.74 -3.53
C ASN A 23 0.48 6.26 -3.55
N ASN A 24 -0.65 6.73 -3.03
CA ASN A 24 -0.96 8.16 -2.96
C ASN A 24 -0.41 8.83 -1.69
N HIS A 25 0.13 8.06 -0.75
CA HIS A 25 0.58 8.56 0.55
C HIS A 25 1.99 8.10 0.91
N LEU A 26 2.82 7.80 -0.09
CA LEU A 26 4.19 7.32 0.16
C LEU A 26 5.06 8.34 0.89
N GLY A 27 4.77 9.63 0.75
CA GLY A 27 5.48 10.70 1.45
C GLY A 27 5.00 10.94 2.89
N ASP A 28 3.94 10.27 3.30
CA ASP A 28 3.32 10.45 4.61
C ASP A 28 3.65 9.28 5.54
N ASP A 29 3.41 9.49 6.83
CA ASP A 29 3.44 8.38 7.77
C ASP A 29 2.20 7.51 7.53
N ILE A 30 2.42 6.23 7.27
CA ILE A 30 1.34 5.28 7.01
C ILE A 30 1.08 4.47 8.27
N ASP A 31 -0.13 4.60 8.83
CA ASP A 31 -0.56 3.84 10.00
C ASP A 31 -1.26 2.55 9.54
N LEU A 32 -0.60 1.41 9.76
CA LEU A 32 -1.11 0.11 9.35
C LEU A 32 -2.41 -0.27 10.06
N ASN A 33 -2.60 0.19 11.29
CA ASN A 33 -3.84 -0.06 12.02
C ASN A 33 -5.02 0.71 11.40
N GLN A 34 -4.76 1.92 10.94
CA GLN A 34 -5.77 2.71 10.24
C GLN A 34 -6.18 2.03 8.92
N LEU A 35 -5.22 1.46 8.20
CA LEU A 35 -5.51 0.73 6.98
C LEU A 35 -6.35 -0.52 7.25
N ALA A 36 -6.09 -1.21 8.36
CA ALA A 36 -6.90 -2.35 8.76
C ALA A 36 -8.34 -1.92 9.04
N GLU A 37 -8.55 -0.80 9.74
CA GLU A 37 -9.87 -0.25 9.98
C GLU A 37 -10.60 0.09 8.69
N MET A 38 -9.91 0.72 7.75
CA MET A 38 -10.46 1.04 6.42
C MET A 38 -10.95 -0.21 5.69
N SER A 39 -10.30 -1.34 5.94
CA SER A 39 -10.61 -2.62 5.31
C SER A 39 -11.69 -3.40 6.05
N HIS A 40 -12.15 -2.91 7.19
CA HIS A 40 -13.10 -3.60 8.08
C HIS A 40 -12.60 -4.96 8.54
N LEU A 41 -11.28 -5.07 8.74
CA LEU A 41 -10.62 -6.30 9.20
C LEU A 41 -9.85 -6.02 10.49
N SER A 42 -9.70 -7.04 11.33
CA SER A 42 -8.78 -6.94 12.47
C SER A 42 -7.36 -6.76 11.94
N PRO A 43 -6.44 -6.15 12.72
CA PRO A 43 -5.06 -5.99 12.26
C PRO A 43 -4.40 -7.32 11.86
N TYR A 44 -4.61 -8.38 12.63
CA TYR A 44 -4.05 -9.69 12.31
C TYR A 44 -4.57 -10.22 10.98
N HIS A 45 -5.89 -10.21 10.79
CA HIS A 45 -6.52 -10.67 9.55
C HIS A 45 -6.11 -9.81 8.35
N PHE A 46 -6.06 -8.49 8.57
CA PHE A 46 -5.63 -7.55 7.55
C PHE A 46 -4.23 -7.87 7.04
N HIS A 47 -3.26 -8.06 7.94
CA HIS A 47 -1.90 -8.39 7.54
C HIS A 47 -1.81 -9.72 6.80
N ARG A 48 -2.59 -10.71 7.21
CA ARG A 48 -2.62 -12.01 6.52
C ARG A 48 -3.17 -11.89 5.10
N VAL A 49 -4.26 -11.15 4.95
CA VAL A 49 -4.89 -10.93 3.64
C VAL A 49 -3.93 -10.18 2.72
N MET A 50 -3.36 -9.08 3.21
CA MET A 50 -2.42 -8.28 2.41
C MET A 50 -1.21 -9.11 1.99
N SER A 51 -0.60 -9.86 2.90
CA SER A 51 0.56 -10.70 2.58
C SER A 51 0.23 -11.76 1.54
N ALA A 52 -0.96 -12.35 1.62
CA ALA A 52 -1.39 -13.36 0.65
C ALA A 52 -1.53 -12.78 -0.75
N PHE A 53 -2.07 -11.57 -0.89
CA PHE A 53 -2.25 -10.94 -2.20
C PHE A 53 -0.98 -10.32 -2.74
N LEU A 54 -0.12 -9.78 -1.87
CA LEU A 54 1.10 -9.09 -2.29
C LEU A 54 2.29 -10.04 -2.48
N GLY A 55 2.26 -11.21 -1.85
CA GLY A 55 3.39 -12.12 -1.83
C GLY A 55 4.53 -11.67 -0.92
N GLU A 56 4.31 -10.62 -0.10
CA GLU A 56 5.29 -10.10 0.85
C GLU A 56 4.56 -9.39 1.98
N PRO A 57 5.19 -9.21 3.16
CA PRO A 57 4.59 -8.43 4.23
C PRO A 57 4.32 -7.00 3.80
N LEU A 58 3.22 -6.42 4.29
CA LEU A 58 2.79 -5.07 3.88
C LEU A 58 3.85 -4.01 4.15
N GLY A 59 4.53 -4.08 5.31
CA GLY A 59 5.61 -3.14 5.62
C GLY A 59 6.74 -3.20 4.59
N ALA A 60 7.13 -4.39 4.17
CA ALA A 60 8.15 -4.57 3.14
C ALA A 60 7.68 -4.01 1.79
N PHE A 61 6.42 -4.20 1.45
CA PHE A 61 5.83 -3.63 0.24
C PHE A 61 5.95 -2.10 0.24
N ILE A 62 5.61 -1.45 1.35
CA ILE A 62 5.68 0.01 1.48
C ILE A 62 7.12 0.49 1.31
N VAL A 63 8.08 -0.15 1.99
CA VAL A 63 9.50 0.20 1.88
C VAL A 63 9.97 0.06 0.43
N ARG A 64 9.62 -1.04 -0.22
CA ARG A 64 10.00 -1.28 -1.62
C ARG A 64 9.43 -0.21 -2.55
N LYS A 65 8.16 0.17 -2.35
CA LYS A 65 7.54 1.21 -3.15
C LYS A 65 8.20 2.57 -2.96
N ARG A 66 8.60 2.90 -1.74
CA ARG A 66 9.34 4.12 -1.44
C ARG A 66 10.69 4.13 -2.14
N ILE A 67 11.41 3.01 -2.11
CA ILE A 67 12.71 2.89 -2.78
C ILE A 67 12.56 3.01 -4.30
N GLU A 68 11.59 2.34 -4.89
CA GLU A 68 11.31 2.43 -6.33
C GLU A 68 11.00 3.88 -6.75
N THR A 69 10.19 4.58 -5.96
CA THR A 69 9.82 5.96 -6.22
C THR A 69 11.04 6.87 -6.12
N ALA A 70 11.89 6.69 -5.11
CA ALA A 70 13.12 7.46 -4.95
C ALA A 70 14.06 7.22 -6.14
N ALA A 71 14.24 5.97 -6.56
CA ALA A 71 15.07 5.63 -7.70
C ALA A 71 14.56 6.28 -8.99
N HIS A 72 13.24 6.28 -9.19
CA HIS A 72 12.62 6.93 -10.34
C HIS A 72 12.88 8.44 -10.34
N LEU A 73 12.68 9.09 -9.20
CA LEU A 73 12.90 10.54 -9.07
C LEU A 73 14.36 10.91 -9.31
N LEU A 74 15.32 10.13 -8.80
CA LEU A 74 16.73 10.35 -9.01
C LEU A 74 17.14 10.20 -10.48
N ARG A 75 16.51 9.28 -11.20
CA ARG A 75 16.85 8.99 -12.60
C ARG A 75 16.25 9.98 -13.58
N TYR A 76 15.03 10.47 -13.34
CA TYR A 76 14.26 11.21 -14.32
C TYR A 76 13.98 12.66 -13.95
N THR A 77 14.49 13.15 -12.82
CA THR A 77 14.29 14.53 -12.40
C THR A 77 15.58 15.11 -11.84
N ASP A 78 15.62 16.45 -11.71
CA ASP A 78 16.72 17.18 -11.09
C ASP A 78 16.52 17.41 -9.58
N ILE A 79 15.60 16.65 -8.98
CA ILE A 79 15.30 16.78 -7.56
C ILE A 79 16.48 16.25 -6.75
N SER A 80 16.90 17.01 -5.73
CA SER A 80 17.99 16.61 -4.85
C SER A 80 17.61 15.39 -3.99
N VAL A 81 18.62 14.66 -3.51
CA VAL A 81 18.41 13.53 -2.62
C VAL A 81 17.62 13.93 -1.37
N GLY A 82 17.92 15.11 -0.80
CA GLY A 82 17.20 15.60 0.35
C GLY A 82 15.72 15.85 0.08
N ASP A 83 15.40 16.44 -1.06
CA ASP A 83 14.03 16.71 -1.46
C ASP A 83 13.28 15.41 -1.74
N ILE A 84 13.93 14.40 -2.32
CA ILE A 84 13.34 13.09 -2.56
C ILE A 84 13.00 12.42 -1.23
N ALA A 85 13.93 12.43 -0.28
CA ALA A 85 13.71 11.85 1.05
C ALA A 85 12.52 12.51 1.75
N TYR A 86 12.33 13.81 1.55
CA TYR A 86 11.19 14.53 2.11
C TYR A 86 9.87 14.12 1.46
N ARG A 87 9.87 13.78 0.16
CA ARG A 87 8.65 13.44 -0.58
C ARG A 87 8.17 12.00 -0.37
N ILE A 88 9.04 11.13 0.07
CA ILE A 88 8.72 9.72 0.28
C ILE A 88 8.86 9.35 1.75
#